data_d929c8b2e35519467d2c4c4e67e5e265
#
_entry.id   d929c8b2e35519467d2c4c4e67e5e265
#
_cell.length_a   1.000
_cell.length_b   1.000
_cell.length_c   1.000
_cell.angle_alpha   90.00
_cell.angle_beta   90.00
_cell.angle_gamma   90.00
#
_symmetry.space_group_name_H-M   'P 1'
#
loop_
_entity.id
_entity.type
_entity.pdbx_description
1 polymer ?
#
loop_
_entity_poly.entity_id
_entity_poly.type
_entity_poly.pdbx_seq_one_letter_code
_entity_poly.pdbx_strand_id
1 'polypeptide(L)'
;MGTNTKNTKNKFDYHQVLFSWFSPNFPIGSFNFSHGLEAAVEMKFIHDSFTLENWISNLITDGSGKTDIILLSNAYRGKNINELALALCPSKERWIESIKLGKSFSKNIRDNWSYNIEDELAFPVALGKAGSFFSIPLDQLLIIFLQSFASNLITFGIKHIPLGQSAGQKILINLIPVIQAQSMKYKNYDIKDIGSSAFISDLASMYHENLKNRIYQT
;
A
#
# COMPACT_ATOMS: atom_id res chain seq x y z
N MET A 1 13.13 -22.24 38.94
CA MET A 1 13.17 -22.73 37.54
C MET A 1 12.68 -21.59 36.67
N GLY A 2 13.61 -20.87 36.07
CA GLY A 2 13.29 -19.76 35.17
C GLY A 2 12.96 -20.29 33.79
N THR A 3 11.74 -20.11 33.34
CA THR A 3 11.32 -20.42 31.99
C THR A 3 11.96 -19.44 31.03
N ASN A 4 12.88 -19.92 30.26
CA ASN A 4 13.62 -19.27 29.20
C ASN A 4 12.63 -18.93 28.05
N THR A 5 12.04 -17.74 28.05
CA THR A 5 11.34 -17.15 26.91
C THR A 5 12.38 -16.71 25.87
N LYS A 6 13.08 -17.69 25.29
CA LYS A 6 13.99 -17.44 24.17
C LYS A 6 13.20 -17.16 22.90
N ASN A 7 13.27 -15.88 22.48
CA ASN A 7 13.31 -15.38 21.09
C ASN A 7 12.61 -16.23 20.02
N THR A 8 11.29 -16.10 19.92
CA THR A 8 10.54 -16.48 18.70
C THR A 8 10.71 -15.47 17.57
N LYS A 9 11.45 -14.39 17.76
CA LYS A 9 11.55 -13.23 16.86
C LYS A 9 12.30 -13.47 15.54
N ASN A 10 13.01 -14.59 15.34
CA ASN A 10 13.80 -14.86 14.13
C ASN A 10 13.59 -16.25 13.56
N LYS A 11 12.35 -16.72 13.49
CA LYS A 11 12.05 -18.04 12.89
C LYS A 11 12.12 -18.02 11.37
N PHE A 12 11.93 -16.87 10.73
CA PHE A 12 11.83 -16.72 9.28
C PHE A 12 12.86 -15.73 8.75
N ASP A 13 13.41 -16.04 7.58
CA ASP A 13 14.20 -15.08 6.79
C ASP A 13 13.26 -13.96 6.28
N TYR A 14 13.64 -12.70 6.51
CA TYR A 14 12.77 -11.57 6.18
C TYR A 14 12.52 -11.43 4.67
N HIS A 15 13.42 -11.88 3.80
CA HIS A 15 13.17 -11.87 2.37
C HIS A 15 12.04 -12.83 2.00
N GLN A 16 12.01 -14.02 2.63
CA GLN A 16 10.93 -14.98 2.42
C GLN A 16 9.60 -14.44 2.96
N VAL A 17 9.61 -13.73 4.09
CA VAL A 17 8.42 -13.07 4.65
C VAL A 17 7.90 -12.02 3.68
N LEU A 18 8.75 -11.10 3.22
CA LEU A 18 8.38 -10.05 2.26
C LEU A 18 7.86 -10.66 0.95
N PHE A 19 8.57 -11.66 0.41
CA PHE A 19 8.13 -12.34 -0.80
C PHE A 19 6.75 -12.99 -0.63
N SER A 20 6.48 -13.58 0.54
CA SER A 20 5.17 -14.16 0.84
C SER A 20 4.07 -13.09 0.95
N TRP A 21 4.28 -12.04 1.76
CA TRP A 21 3.26 -11.02 2.03
C TRP A 21 2.89 -10.17 0.82
N PHE A 22 3.83 -9.94 -0.08
CA PHE A 22 3.63 -9.15 -1.30
C PHE A 22 3.47 -10.02 -2.56
N SER A 23 3.36 -11.33 -2.38
CA SER A 23 3.00 -12.25 -3.45
C SER A 23 1.55 -12.03 -3.92
N PRO A 24 1.25 -12.17 -5.22
CA PRO A 24 -0.12 -12.18 -5.71
C PRO A 24 -1.03 -13.24 -5.05
N ASN A 25 -0.44 -14.28 -4.49
CA ASN A 25 -1.16 -15.35 -3.78
C ASN A 25 -1.46 -15.03 -2.31
N PHE A 26 -0.94 -13.93 -1.77
CA PHE A 26 -1.26 -13.56 -0.39
C PHE A 26 -2.71 -13.07 -0.31
N PRO A 27 -3.56 -13.66 0.54
CA PRO A 27 -5.01 -13.53 0.42
C PRO A 27 -5.56 -12.27 1.06
N ILE A 28 -5.14 -11.09 0.60
CA ILE A 28 -5.69 -9.79 1.02
C ILE A 28 -6.65 -9.19 -0.01
N GLY A 29 -6.64 -9.68 -1.24
CA GLY A 29 -7.55 -9.23 -2.30
C GLY A 29 -7.21 -7.85 -2.87
N SER A 30 -5.95 -7.42 -2.83
CA SER A 30 -5.51 -6.09 -3.28
C SER A 30 -5.83 -5.81 -4.75
N PHE A 31 -5.93 -6.84 -5.59
CA PHE A 31 -6.27 -6.73 -7.01
C PHE A 31 -7.74 -6.33 -7.28
N ASN A 32 -8.59 -6.31 -6.26
CA ASN A 32 -9.99 -5.87 -6.36
C ASN A 32 -10.15 -4.36 -6.23
N PHE A 33 -9.07 -3.63 -5.98
CA PHE A 33 -9.10 -2.20 -5.73
C PHE A 33 -8.32 -1.46 -6.81
N SER A 34 -8.97 -0.43 -7.39
CA SER A 34 -8.35 0.39 -8.43
C SER A 34 -7.66 1.64 -7.90
N HIS A 35 -7.88 1.97 -6.62
CA HIS A 35 -7.33 3.17 -6.00
C HIS A 35 -7.74 4.47 -6.73
N GLY A 36 -8.99 4.51 -7.21
CA GLY A 36 -9.53 5.62 -8.01
C GLY A 36 -9.10 5.64 -9.48
N LEU A 37 -8.23 4.69 -9.91
CA LEU A 37 -7.77 4.63 -11.31
C LEU A 37 -8.91 4.35 -12.30
N GLU A 38 -9.91 3.55 -11.92
CA GLU A 38 -11.06 3.27 -12.81
C GLU A 38 -11.78 4.57 -13.17
N ALA A 39 -12.04 5.43 -12.20
CA ALA A 39 -12.61 6.75 -12.42
C ALA A 39 -11.68 7.65 -13.24
N ALA A 40 -10.38 7.64 -12.94
CA ALA A 40 -9.41 8.45 -13.67
C ALA A 40 -9.28 8.07 -15.15
N VAL A 41 -9.44 6.79 -15.48
CA VAL A 41 -9.50 6.30 -16.88
C VAL A 41 -10.80 6.75 -17.54
N GLU A 42 -11.95 6.63 -16.88
CA GLU A 42 -13.23 7.10 -17.43
C GLU A 42 -13.23 8.60 -17.67
N MET A 43 -12.65 9.38 -16.78
CA MET A 43 -12.48 10.82 -16.90
C MET A 43 -11.39 11.22 -17.91
N LYS A 44 -10.71 10.24 -18.55
CA LYS A 44 -9.63 10.44 -19.53
C LYS A 44 -8.37 11.14 -18.99
N PHE A 45 -8.20 11.17 -17.68
CA PHE A 45 -6.92 11.62 -17.08
C PHE A 45 -5.80 10.62 -17.34
N ILE A 46 -6.15 9.33 -17.46
CA ILE A 46 -5.23 8.24 -17.74
C ILE A 46 -5.68 7.52 -19.01
N HIS A 47 -4.85 7.55 -20.05
CA HIS A 47 -5.20 6.98 -21.35
C HIS A 47 -4.01 6.32 -22.08
N ASP A 48 -2.79 6.48 -21.58
CA ASP A 48 -1.57 5.90 -22.13
C ASP A 48 -0.52 5.59 -21.05
N SER A 49 0.64 5.08 -21.46
CA SER A 49 1.73 4.73 -20.55
C SER A 49 2.32 5.93 -19.81
N PHE A 50 2.40 7.08 -20.48
CA PHE A 50 2.98 8.28 -19.90
C PHE A 50 2.07 8.87 -18.80
N THR A 51 0.78 8.96 -19.05
CA THR A 51 -0.21 9.46 -18.09
C THR A 51 -0.34 8.52 -16.88
N LEU A 52 -0.27 7.19 -17.10
CA LEU A 52 -0.28 6.21 -16.02
C LEU A 52 0.99 6.30 -15.15
N GLU A 53 2.17 6.39 -15.78
CA GLU A 53 3.45 6.52 -15.07
C GLU A 53 3.47 7.78 -14.20
N ASN A 54 3.08 8.92 -14.75
CA ASN A 54 3.01 10.19 -14.01
C ASN A 54 2.00 10.11 -12.86
N TRP A 55 0.86 9.50 -13.07
CA TRP A 55 -0.15 9.31 -12.02
C TRP A 55 0.41 8.51 -10.83
N ILE A 56 1.02 7.36 -11.11
CA ILE A 56 1.61 6.51 -10.07
C ILE A 56 2.77 7.23 -9.37
N SER A 57 3.62 7.91 -10.14
CA SER A 57 4.70 8.71 -9.57
C SER A 57 4.17 9.76 -8.59
N ASN A 58 3.13 10.52 -8.97
CA ASN A 58 2.51 11.52 -8.10
C ASN A 58 1.89 10.90 -6.84
N LEU A 59 1.25 9.72 -6.95
CA LEU A 59 0.74 9.02 -5.76
C LEU A 59 1.86 8.63 -4.79
N ILE A 60 3.02 8.24 -5.29
CA ILE A 60 4.19 7.86 -4.48
C ILE A 60 4.86 9.09 -3.86
N THR A 61 4.95 10.21 -4.59
CA THR A 61 5.69 11.39 -4.15
C THR A 61 4.85 12.31 -3.26
N ASP A 62 3.57 12.50 -3.56
CA ASP A 62 2.75 13.55 -2.95
C ASP A 62 1.34 13.10 -2.57
N GLY A 63 0.99 11.85 -2.84
CA GLY A 63 -0.33 11.29 -2.61
C GLY A 63 -0.40 10.23 -1.52
N SER A 64 -1.30 9.28 -1.74
CA SER A 64 -1.59 8.20 -0.79
C SER A 64 -0.39 7.28 -0.53
N GLY A 65 0.46 7.02 -1.52
CA GLY A 65 1.68 6.23 -1.32
C GLY A 65 2.61 6.86 -0.29
N LYS A 66 2.83 8.18 -0.36
CA LYS A 66 3.56 8.95 0.65
C LYS A 66 2.91 8.83 2.04
N THR A 67 1.61 9.07 2.12
CA THR A 67 0.87 9.01 3.38
C THR A 67 0.99 7.63 4.00
N ASP A 68 0.77 6.59 3.21
CA ASP A 68 0.78 5.20 3.68
C ASP A 68 2.15 4.77 4.20
N ILE A 69 3.28 5.15 3.54
CA ILE A 69 4.61 4.78 4.07
C ILE A 69 5.00 5.56 5.32
N ILE A 70 4.52 6.81 5.50
CA ILE A 70 4.73 7.54 6.75
C ILE A 70 3.95 6.87 7.88
N LEU A 71 2.70 6.51 7.65
CA LEU A 71 1.86 5.76 8.61
C LEU A 71 2.49 4.40 8.95
N LEU A 72 2.90 3.64 7.94
CA LEU A 72 3.58 2.35 8.12
C LEU A 72 4.84 2.50 8.98
N SER A 73 5.69 3.48 8.67
CA SER A 73 6.93 3.75 9.42
C SER A 73 6.67 4.10 10.88
N ASN A 74 5.64 4.91 11.15
CA ASN A 74 5.30 5.31 12.52
C ASN A 74 4.65 4.15 13.31
N ALA A 75 3.80 3.33 12.67
CA ALA A 75 3.27 2.11 13.26
C ALA A 75 4.36 1.08 13.55
N TYR A 76 5.33 0.92 12.65
CA TYR A 76 6.51 0.08 12.85
C TYR A 76 7.31 0.48 14.10
N ARG A 77 7.39 1.78 14.40
CA ARG A 77 8.04 2.32 15.61
C ARG A 77 7.17 2.23 16.86
N GLY A 78 6.01 1.60 16.78
CA GLY A 78 5.12 1.36 17.92
C GLY A 78 4.15 2.50 18.24
N LYS A 79 3.98 3.49 17.35
CA LYS A 79 2.97 4.54 17.56
C LYS A 79 1.56 3.99 17.37
N ASN A 80 0.66 4.36 18.26
CA ASN A 80 -0.77 4.04 18.15
C ASN A 80 -1.46 5.11 17.28
N ILE A 81 -1.62 4.83 15.98
CA ILE A 81 -2.06 5.81 14.99
C ILE A 81 -3.18 5.28 14.08
N ASN A 82 -3.85 4.20 14.49
CA ASN A 82 -4.86 3.59 13.62
C ASN A 82 -6.03 4.52 13.31
N GLU A 83 -6.58 5.19 14.34
CA GLU A 83 -7.68 6.14 14.16
C GLU A 83 -7.26 7.30 13.24
N LEU A 84 -6.04 7.81 13.43
CA LEU A 84 -5.49 8.86 12.56
C LEU A 84 -5.34 8.37 11.13
N ALA A 85 -4.84 7.15 10.92
CA ALA A 85 -4.68 6.58 9.59
C ALA A 85 -6.01 6.48 8.84
N LEU A 86 -7.07 6.10 9.53
CA LEU A 86 -8.42 6.03 8.97
C LEU A 86 -9.02 7.41 8.74
N ALA A 87 -8.80 8.37 9.63
CA ALA A 87 -9.27 9.74 9.48
C ALA A 87 -8.58 10.50 8.33
N LEU A 88 -7.37 10.12 7.95
CA LEU A 88 -6.61 10.71 6.84
C LEU A 88 -7.00 10.14 5.46
N CYS A 89 -7.90 9.16 5.39
CA CYS A 89 -8.38 8.67 4.10
C CYS A 89 -9.17 9.77 3.39
N PRO A 90 -8.78 10.18 2.17
CA PRO A 90 -9.37 11.32 1.49
C PRO A 90 -10.79 11.05 0.94
N SER A 91 -11.20 9.79 0.89
CA SER A 91 -12.51 9.37 0.41
C SER A 91 -13.01 8.15 1.18
N LYS A 92 -14.31 7.90 1.11
CA LYS A 92 -14.93 6.68 1.64
C LYS A 92 -14.34 5.43 0.96
N GLU A 93 -14.08 5.51 -0.32
CA GLU A 93 -13.48 4.44 -1.12
C GLU A 93 -12.10 4.05 -0.56
N ARG A 94 -11.22 5.02 -0.30
CA ARG A 94 -9.91 4.80 0.28
C ARG A 94 -9.98 4.26 1.72
N TRP A 95 -10.96 4.70 2.49
CA TRP A 95 -11.23 4.17 3.82
C TRP A 95 -11.63 2.69 3.76
N ILE A 96 -12.58 2.35 2.87
CA ILE A 96 -13.04 0.96 2.65
C ILE A 96 -11.86 0.07 2.22
N GLU A 97 -11.05 0.51 1.27
CA GLU A 97 -9.87 -0.21 0.81
C GLU A 97 -8.90 -0.48 1.97
N SER A 98 -8.51 0.56 2.71
CA SER A 98 -7.53 0.45 3.79
C SER A 98 -8.01 -0.50 4.89
N ILE A 99 -9.27 -0.42 5.30
CA ILE A 99 -9.87 -1.32 6.30
C ILE A 99 -9.96 -2.76 5.79
N LYS A 100 -10.44 -2.98 4.57
CA LYS A 100 -10.60 -4.33 4.04
C LYS A 100 -9.25 -5.04 3.88
N LEU A 101 -8.27 -4.35 3.31
CA LEU A 101 -6.92 -4.89 3.16
C LEU A 101 -6.27 -5.16 4.52
N GLY A 102 -6.38 -4.21 5.45
CA GLY A 102 -5.83 -4.35 6.79
C GLY A 102 -6.46 -5.50 7.57
N LYS A 103 -7.79 -5.65 7.53
CA LYS A 103 -8.51 -6.74 8.17
C LYS A 103 -8.12 -8.11 7.58
N SER A 104 -8.05 -8.21 6.25
CA SER A 104 -7.63 -9.45 5.59
C SER A 104 -6.18 -9.80 5.91
N PHE A 105 -5.28 -8.80 5.93
CA PHE A 105 -3.89 -8.98 6.32
C PHE A 105 -3.77 -9.41 7.78
N SER A 106 -4.38 -8.69 8.72
CA SER A 106 -4.35 -9.01 10.15
C SER A 106 -4.89 -10.41 10.44
N LYS A 107 -6.01 -10.80 9.80
CA LYS A 107 -6.54 -12.16 9.91
C LYS A 107 -5.52 -13.20 9.47
N ASN A 108 -4.89 -12.99 8.32
CA ASN A 108 -3.91 -13.95 7.78
C ASN A 108 -2.66 -14.05 8.68
N ILE A 109 -2.21 -12.92 9.22
CA ILE A 109 -1.07 -12.88 10.16
C ILE A 109 -1.37 -13.65 11.44
N ARG A 110 -2.58 -13.53 12.00
CA ARG A 110 -2.98 -14.32 13.18
C ARG A 110 -3.07 -15.80 12.87
N ASP A 111 -3.76 -16.13 11.80
CA ASP A 111 -4.10 -17.51 11.49
C ASP A 111 -2.86 -18.35 11.08
N ASN A 112 -1.89 -17.74 10.39
CA ASN A 112 -0.80 -18.49 9.76
C ASN A 112 0.62 -18.10 10.26
N TRP A 113 0.78 -16.91 10.85
CA TRP A 113 2.12 -16.40 11.21
C TRP A 113 2.36 -16.30 12.73
N SER A 114 1.41 -16.76 13.53
CA SER A 114 1.51 -16.83 15.01
C SER A 114 1.80 -15.46 15.66
N TYR A 115 1.26 -14.38 15.10
CA TYR A 115 1.29 -13.05 15.71
C TYR A 115 -0.13 -12.56 15.96
N ASN A 116 -0.46 -12.34 17.24
CA ASN A 116 -1.79 -11.86 17.64
C ASN A 116 -1.88 -10.33 17.44
N ILE A 117 -2.17 -9.93 16.20
CA ILE A 117 -2.37 -8.54 15.80
C ILE A 117 -3.87 -8.18 15.86
N GLU A 118 -4.20 -6.92 16.11
CA GLU A 118 -5.58 -6.42 16.19
C GLU A 118 -6.32 -6.60 14.85
N ASP A 119 -7.67 -6.66 14.91
CA ASP A 119 -8.51 -6.96 13.75
C ASP A 119 -8.69 -5.78 12.79
N GLU A 120 -9.09 -4.63 13.32
CA GLU A 120 -9.58 -3.50 12.51
C GLU A 120 -8.50 -2.43 12.35
N LEU A 121 -7.39 -2.81 11.76
CA LEU A 121 -6.30 -1.88 11.46
C LEU A 121 -6.38 -1.40 10.01
N ALA A 122 -6.03 -0.14 9.79
CA ALA A 122 -5.67 0.36 8.47
C ALA A 122 -4.50 -0.44 7.91
N PHE A 123 -4.49 -0.72 6.61
CA PHE A 123 -3.49 -1.60 5.99
C PHE A 123 -2.03 -1.19 6.26
N PRO A 124 -1.62 0.09 6.11
CA PRO A 124 -0.25 0.49 6.42
C PRO A 124 0.09 0.32 7.91
N VAL A 125 -0.88 0.46 8.82
CA VAL A 125 -0.68 0.26 10.25
C VAL A 125 -0.48 -1.23 10.56
N ALA A 126 -1.30 -2.10 9.99
CA ALA A 126 -1.17 -3.55 10.15
C ALA A 126 0.19 -4.05 9.65
N LEU A 127 0.62 -3.59 8.46
CA LEU A 127 1.93 -3.92 7.91
C LEU A 127 3.08 -3.42 8.79
N GLY A 128 3.00 -2.18 9.31
CA GLY A 128 4.03 -1.61 10.18
C GLY A 128 4.19 -2.42 11.46
N LYS A 129 3.08 -2.73 12.16
CA LYS A 129 3.10 -3.56 13.37
C LYS A 129 3.68 -4.96 13.12
N ALA A 130 3.21 -5.62 12.07
CA ALA A 130 3.71 -6.95 11.71
C ALA A 130 5.19 -6.92 11.30
N GLY A 131 5.60 -5.95 10.49
CA GLY A 131 7.00 -5.77 10.09
C GLY A 131 7.94 -5.61 11.27
N SER A 132 7.53 -4.81 12.27
CA SER A 132 8.28 -4.66 13.53
C SER A 132 8.35 -5.95 14.32
N PHE A 133 7.23 -6.66 14.46
CA PHE A 133 7.18 -7.93 15.18
C PHE A 133 8.11 -8.98 14.58
N PHE A 134 8.14 -9.11 13.26
CA PHE A 134 9.00 -10.05 12.55
C PHE A 134 10.41 -9.51 12.31
N SER A 135 10.75 -8.35 12.86
CA SER A 135 12.09 -7.72 12.72
C SER A 135 12.53 -7.53 11.27
N ILE A 136 11.57 -7.26 10.37
CA ILE A 136 11.85 -6.95 8.96
C ILE A 136 12.54 -5.58 8.90
N PRO A 137 13.70 -5.42 8.22
CA PRO A 137 14.32 -4.11 8.06
C PRO A 137 13.34 -3.09 7.45
N LEU A 138 13.12 -1.96 8.11
CA LEU A 138 12.11 -0.98 7.71
C LEU A 138 12.31 -0.50 6.27
N ASP A 139 13.55 -0.26 5.86
CA ASP A 139 13.89 0.16 4.49
C ASP A 139 13.38 -0.83 3.45
N GLN A 140 13.59 -2.12 3.69
CA GLN A 140 13.15 -3.19 2.79
C GLN A 140 11.63 -3.27 2.75
N LEU A 141 10.98 -3.15 3.91
CA LEU A 141 9.52 -3.14 3.99
C LEU A 141 8.91 -1.99 3.20
N LEU A 142 9.47 -0.77 3.32
CA LEU A 142 8.97 0.42 2.61
C LEU A 142 9.16 0.31 1.10
N ILE A 143 10.34 -0.15 0.65
CA ILE A 143 10.62 -0.32 -0.78
C ILE A 143 9.65 -1.33 -1.39
N ILE A 144 9.49 -2.51 -0.77
CA ILE A 144 8.63 -3.56 -1.30
C ILE A 144 7.15 -3.16 -1.23
N PHE A 145 6.74 -2.43 -0.20
CA PHE A 145 5.38 -1.88 -0.11
C PHE A 145 5.07 -0.96 -1.30
N LEU A 146 5.91 0.05 -1.57
CA LEU A 146 5.71 0.96 -2.72
C LEU A 146 5.84 0.25 -4.06
N GLN A 147 6.76 -0.71 -4.19
CA GLN A 147 6.90 -1.55 -5.38
C GLN A 147 5.61 -2.34 -5.66
N SER A 148 5.04 -2.96 -4.62
CA SER A 148 3.78 -3.71 -4.73
C SER A 148 2.61 -2.78 -5.05
N PHE A 149 2.53 -1.61 -4.42
CA PHE A 149 1.55 -0.58 -4.70
C PHE A 149 1.60 -0.17 -6.18
N ALA A 150 2.78 0.21 -6.68
CA ALA A 150 2.95 0.56 -8.10
C ALA A 150 2.57 -0.61 -9.03
N SER A 151 2.99 -1.83 -8.72
CA SER A 151 2.70 -3.02 -9.53
C SER A 151 1.21 -3.31 -9.65
N ASN A 152 0.43 -3.13 -8.57
CA ASN A 152 -1.02 -3.30 -8.59
C ASN A 152 -1.68 -2.26 -9.51
N LEU A 153 -1.27 -1.00 -9.45
CA LEU A 153 -1.80 0.07 -10.29
C LEU A 153 -1.42 -0.11 -11.77
N ILE A 154 -0.19 -0.56 -12.06
CA ILE A 154 0.24 -0.91 -13.42
C ILE A 154 -0.58 -2.07 -13.96
N THR A 155 -0.84 -3.09 -13.13
CA THR A 155 -1.66 -4.25 -13.51
C THR A 155 -3.09 -3.82 -13.88
N PHE A 156 -3.66 -2.86 -13.13
CA PHE A 156 -4.92 -2.23 -13.50
C PHE A 156 -4.80 -1.57 -14.88
N GLY A 157 -3.79 -0.72 -15.07
CA GLY A 157 -3.57 0.00 -16.33
C GLY A 157 -3.48 -0.94 -17.55
N ILE A 158 -2.72 -2.03 -17.45
CA ILE A 158 -2.59 -3.03 -18.53
C ILE A 158 -3.95 -3.63 -18.93
N LYS A 159 -4.88 -3.76 -18.00
CA LYS A 159 -6.20 -4.34 -18.24
C LYS A 159 -7.21 -3.34 -18.83
N HIS A 160 -7.07 -2.05 -18.55
CA HIS A 160 -8.11 -1.04 -18.82
C HIS A 160 -7.69 0.05 -19.80
N ILE A 161 -6.41 0.12 -20.13
CA ILE A 161 -5.85 1.03 -21.12
C ILE A 161 -5.20 0.17 -22.21
N PRO A 162 -5.08 0.64 -23.45
CA PRO A 162 -4.43 -0.14 -24.53
C PRO A 162 -2.92 -0.23 -24.36
N LEU A 163 -2.49 -0.86 -23.25
CA LEU A 163 -1.09 -1.08 -22.87
C LEU A 163 -0.74 -2.57 -22.95
N GLY A 164 0.40 -2.88 -23.57
CA GLY A 164 0.98 -4.23 -23.52
C GLY A 164 1.76 -4.49 -22.22
N GLN A 165 1.98 -5.76 -21.90
CA GLN A 165 2.77 -6.18 -20.73
C GLN A 165 4.17 -5.54 -20.69
N SER A 166 4.83 -5.42 -21.86
CA SER A 166 6.15 -4.79 -21.98
C SER A 166 6.12 -3.31 -21.56
N ALA A 167 5.06 -2.58 -21.92
CA ALA A 167 4.90 -1.18 -21.50
C ALA A 167 4.74 -1.08 -19.97
N GLY A 168 3.95 -1.97 -19.35
CA GLY A 168 3.82 -2.02 -17.92
C GLY A 168 5.14 -2.30 -17.19
N GLN A 169 5.96 -3.21 -17.71
CA GLN A 169 7.30 -3.47 -17.16
C GLN A 169 8.21 -2.25 -17.28
N LYS A 170 8.15 -1.51 -18.40
CA LYS A 170 8.92 -0.28 -18.58
C LYS A 170 8.53 0.79 -17.56
N ILE A 171 7.23 0.99 -17.31
CA ILE A 171 6.74 1.90 -16.28
C ILE A 171 7.32 1.50 -14.91
N LEU A 172 7.25 0.22 -14.56
CA LEU A 172 7.77 -0.25 -13.28
C LEU A 172 9.27 0.05 -13.13
N ILE A 173 10.07 -0.23 -14.17
CA ILE A 173 11.51 0.05 -14.18
C ILE A 173 11.78 1.55 -13.99
N ASN A 174 11.02 2.41 -14.66
CA ASN A 174 11.16 3.86 -14.54
C ASN A 174 10.81 4.37 -13.13
N LEU A 175 9.88 3.70 -12.44
CA LEU A 175 9.48 4.05 -11.08
C LEU A 175 10.44 3.56 -9.99
N ILE A 176 11.34 2.60 -10.26
CA ILE A 176 12.30 2.09 -9.26
C ILE A 176 13.11 3.21 -8.59
N PRO A 177 13.72 4.16 -9.30
CA PRO A 177 14.46 5.25 -8.66
C PRO A 177 13.56 6.12 -7.77
N VAL A 178 12.32 6.40 -8.20
CA VAL A 178 11.33 7.17 -7.42
C VAL A 178 10.99 6.42 -6.13
N ILE A 179 10.67 5.14 -6.23
CA ILE A 179 10.35 4.28 -5.08
C ILE A 179 11.50 4.28 -4.07
N GLN A 180 12.72 4.08 -4.52
CA GLN A 180 13.91 4.08 -3.65
C GLN A 180 14.11 5.44 -2.96
N ALA A 181 14.06 6.53 -3.72
CA ALA A 181 14.23 7.88 -3.19
C ALA A 181 13.18 8.24 -2.15
N GLN A 182 11.89 7.95 -2.44
CA GLN A 182 10.80 8.30 -1.54
C GLN A 182 10.77 7.40 -0.30
N SER A 183 11.09 6.12 -0.42
CA SER A 183 11.24 5.21 0.73
C SER A 183 12.30 5.71 1.71
N MET A 184 13.45 6.13 1.20
CA MET A 184 14.53 6.70 2.03
C MET A 184 14.14 8.04 2.67
N LYS A 185 13.49 8.92 1.89
CA LYS A 185 13.05 10.24 2.33
C LYS A 185 12.03 10.15 3.45
N TYR A 186 10.96 9.37 3.25
CA TYR A 186 9.82 9.33 4.18
C TYR A 186 9.99 8.36 5.34
N LYS A 187 11.00 7.50 5.30
CA LYS A 187 11.33 6.56 6.39
C LYS A 187 11.34 7.24 7.76
N ASN A 188 11.90 8.45 7.85
CA ASN A 188 12.10 9.18 9.10
C ASN A 188 11.05 10.26 9.38
N TYR A 189 10.05 10.42 8.50
CA TYR A 189 8.99 11.40 8.69
C TYR A 189 8.09 11.02 9.87
N ASP A 190 7.64 12.05 10.58
CA ASP A 190 6.67 11.90 11.66
C ASP A 190 5.23 12.13 11.13
N ILE A 191 4.24 11.81 11.95
CA ILE A 191 2.82 12.04 11.66
C ILE A 191 2.52 13.52 11.36
N LYS A 192 3.23 14.46 11.97
CA LYS A 192 3.12 15.89 11.70
C LYS A 192 3.57 16.30 10.30
N ASP A 193 4.35 15.46 9.63
CA ASP A 193 4.87 15.69 8.29
C ASP A 193 3.95 15.11 7.20
N ILE A 194 2.83 14.49 7.61
CA ILE A 194 1.83 13.97 6.69
C ILE A 194 1.12 15.14 6.01
N GLY A 195 1.01 15.06 4.69
CA GLY A 195 0.26 15.97 3.86
C GLY A 195 0.24 15.43 2.44
N SER A 196 -0.91 15.54 1.78
CA SER A 196 -1.11 15.16 0.38
C SER A 196 -1.41 16.39 -0.46
N SER A 197 -0.91 16.40 -1.69
CA SER A 197 -1.27 17.39 -2.71
C SER A 197 -1.76 16.74 -4.01
N ALA A 198 -2.13 15.46 -3.95
CA ALA A 198 -2.62 14.69 -5.09
C ALA A 198 -4.15 14.86 -5.28
N PHE A 199 -4.63 16.12 -5.31
CA PHE A 199 -6.06 16.46 -5.33
C PHE A 199 -6.86 15.75 -6.43
N ILE A 200 -6.30 15.60 -7.63
CA ILE A 200 -7.01 14.97 -8.75
C ILE A 200 -7.23 13.49 -8.46
N SER A 201 -6.29 12.81 -7.83
CA SER A 201 -6.47 11.40 -7.45
C SER A 201 -7.49 11.23 -6.33
N ASP A 202 -7.51 12.16 -5.37
CA ASP A 202 -8.49 12.14 -4.29
C ASP A 202 -9.89 12.38 -4.84
N LEU A 203 -10.06 13.34 -5.76
CA LEU A 203 -11.31 13.59 -6.47
C LEU A 203 -11.74 12.40 -7.33
N ALA A 204 -10.82 11.75 -8.04
CA ALA A 204 -11.12 10.54 -8.81
C ALA A 204 -11.62 9.41 -7.91
N SER A 205 -11.00 9.22 -6.75
CA SER A 205 -11.47 8.25 -5.75
C SER A 205 -12.86 8.57 -5.21
N MET A 206 -13.17 9.85 -4.95
CA MET A 206 -14.53 10.28 -4.55
C MET A 206 -15.54 10.09 -5.69
N TYR A 207 -15.14 10.40 -6.93
CA TYR A 207 -16.02 10.23 -8.11
C TYR A 207 -16.34 8.77 -8.39
N HIS A 208 -15.41 7.86 -8.06
CA HIS A 208 -15.60 6.42 -8.23
C HIS A 208 -16.86 5.90 -7.51
N GLU A 209 -17.25 6.48 -6.39
CA GLU A 209 -18.49 6.13 -5.68
C GLU A 209 -19.74 6.25 -6.56
N ASN A 210 -19.71 7.15 -7.55
CA ASN A 210 -20.85 7.49 -8.40
C ASN A 210 -20.81 6.82 -9.77
N LEU A 211 -19.80 5.99 -10.06
CA LEU A 211 -19.72 5.27 -11.33
C LEU A 211 -20.89 4.30 -11.47
N LYS A 212 -21.59 4.36 -12.60
CA LYS A 212 -22.73 3.48 -12.90
C LYS A 212 -22.31 2.02 -13.06
N ASN A 213 -21.18 1.80 -13.74
CA ASN A 213 -20.60 0.50 -13.96
C ASN A 213 -19.23 0.47 -13.29
N ARG A 214 -19.10 -0.34 -12.24
CA ARG A 214 -17.85 -0.51 -11.51
C ARG A 214 -17.37 -1.95 -11.63
N ILE A 215 -16.12 -2.12 -12.00
CA ILE A 215 -15.44 -3.42 -12.05
C ILE A 215 -14.71 -3.64 -10.72
N TYR A 216 -14.17 -2.56 -10.14
CA TYR A 216 -13.42 -2.59 -8.89
C TYR A 216 -14.26 -2.10 -7.70
N GLN A 217 -13.78 -2.44 -6.50
CA GLN A 217 -14.47 -2.06 -5.26
C GLN A 217 -14.23 -0.60 -4.89
N THR A 218 -13.04 -0.07 -5.28
CA THR A 218 -12.67 1.34 -5.06
C THR A 218 -11.84 1.88 -6.21
#